data_ce914717a9f370ec52321db875b114d0
#
_entry.id   ce914717a9f370ec52321db875b114d0
#
_cell.length_a   1.000
_cell.length_b   1.000
_cell.length_c   1.000
_cell.angle_alpha   90.00
_cell.angle_beta   90.00
_cell.angle_gamma   90.00
#
_symmetry.space_group_name_H-M   'P 1'
#
loop_
_entity.id
_entity.type
_entity.pdbx_description
1 polymer ?
#
loop_
_entity_poly.entity_id
_entity_poly.type
_entity_poly.pdbx_seq_one_letter_code
_entity_poly.pdbx_strand_id
1 'polypeptide(L)'
;MRRLFVIFGHQAIDSIFPSPILDWRSYIIDMGDFRSLYGSVGFSFEGRLTTLTDRARKLAMTAIYGAIESKMTMGETIFLRGDLTGLSTIDSPDILTAKDVKGVIRLARAYDYTVHLVDAHHKNSPNPTDTNSAFGGVWEQKPDRKIMRGWVNMHDIAQILTVTPHDLSEYERIVLVGDIQGAGDELQELIAKVPGGLDSPHNFWIFVGDLFDRGATPVTVYNTLLPERKNVVIVQGNHEIAVRRASLGTFNYDKPDDTIETLRQLEEAGITKRAVREELINRSVPFFAFTVGAREHWVSHGGVIPAVLDAVTAAPGRYVTGLLADEVLCRGTNNTERALYGKTNYQVFADELDTACARRGIVQWFGHRHEKRMEGMSPLDFEAIRPLESGVEHRGGFLTAVMLSNNGAVETLIRVPSTSTVKPFR
;
A
#
# COMPACT_ATOMS: atom_id res chain seq x y z
N MET A 1 2.29 -1.70 -0.68
CA MET A 1 3.69 -1.44 -0.18
C MET A 1 4.29 -0.36 -1.06
N ARG A 2 4.73 0.74 -0.46
CA ARG A 2 5.28 1.92 -1.14
C ARG A 2 6.60 1.60 -1.82
N ARG A 3 6.71 1.81 -3.13
CA ARG A 3 7.88 1.41 -3.92
C ARG A 3 8.37 2.54 -4.80
N LEU A 4 9.67 2.75 -4.78
CA LEU A 4 10.39 3.63 -5.68
C LEU A 4 11.35 2.79 -6.51
N PHE A 5 11.16 2.79 -7.81
CA PHE A 5 12.07 2.18 -8.77
C PHE A 5 12.95 3.27 -9.36
N VAL A 6 14.26 3.18 -9.16
CA VAL A 6 15.24 4.07 -9.79
C VAL A 6 15.83 3.32 -10.96
N ILE A 7 15.55 3.79 -12.17
CA ILE A 7 15.84 3.09 -13.42
C ILE A 7 17.05 3.71 -14.10
N PHE A 8 18.00 2.87 -14.43
CA PHE A 8 19.24 3.21 -15.11
C PHE A 8 19.22 2.61 -16.53
N GLY A 9 19.57 3.41 -17.53
CA GLY A 9 19.65 2.96 -18.93
C GLY A 9 18.48 3.39 -19.80
N HIS A 10 18.55 3.01 -21.08
CA HIS A 10 17.65 3.51 -22.13
C HIS A 10 16.60 2.49 -22.59
N GLN A 11 16.53 1.32 -21.97
CA GLN A 11 15.56 0.30 -22.38
C GLN A 11 14.13 0.83 -22.17
N ALA A 12 13.28 0.64 -23.17
CA ALA A 12 11.90 1.08 -23.12
C ALA A 12 11.17 0.41 -21.94
N ILE A 13 10.80 1.19 -20.94
CA ILE A 13 10.00 0.74 -19.81
C ILE A 13 8.64 0.22 -20.31
N ASP A 14 8.20 0.62 -21.50
CA ASP A 14 6.97 0.22 -22.18
C ASP A 14 6.80 -1.31 -22.30
N SER A 15 7.89 -2.06 -22.20
CA SER A 15 7.88 -3.54 -22.27
C SER A 15 7.55 -4.22 -20.94
N ILE A 16 7.50 -3.50 -19.81
CA ILE A 16 7.27 -4.10 -18.48
C ILE A 16 5.83 -4.61 -18.36
N PHE A 17 4.89 -3.85 -18.90
CA PHE A 17 3.47 -4.20 -18.84
C PHE A 17 2.90 -4.31 -20.25
N PRO A 18 2.36 -5.47 -20.64
CA PRO A 18 1.57 -5.56 -21.85
C PRO A 18 0.33 -4.69 -21.71
N SER A 19 0.17 -3.74 -22.66
CA SER A 19 -0.91 -2.76 -22.83
C SER A 19 -2.31 -3.19 -22.33
N PRO A 20 -3.22 -2.31 -22.01
CA PRO A 20 -3.21 -0.98 -21.40
C PRO A 20 -3.85 -1.01 -20.01
N ILE A 21 -3.15 -1.56 -19.02
CA ILE A 21 -3.74 -1.82 -17.71
C ILE A 21 -3.89 -0.56 -16.90
N LEU A 22 -3.16 0.37 -16.93
CA LEU A 22 -3.20 1.71 -16.37
C LEU A 22 -2.35 2.58 -17.29
N ASP A 23 -2.62 3.85 -17.35
CA ASP A 23 -1.65 4.75 -17.94
C ASP A 23 -0.44 4.84 -16.99
N TRP A 24 0.34 3.76 -16.98
CA TRP A 24 1.51 3.61 -16.11
C TRP A 24 2.57 4.67 -16.38
N ARG A 25 2.51 5.37 -17.53
CA ARG A 25 3.34 6.53 -17.82
C ARG A 25 3.14 7.65 -16.81
N SER A 26 1.96 7.77 -16.24
CA SER A 26 1.70 8.73 -15.16
C SER A 26 2.51 8.47 -13.89
N TYR A 27 3.06 7.28 -13.73
CA TYR A 27 3.91 6.89 -12.60
C TYR A 27 5.40 7.16 -12.85
N ILE A 28 5.78 7.50 -14.10
CA ILE A 28 7.15 7.81 -14.46
C ILE A 28 7.43 9.28 -14.14
N ILE A 29 8.54 9.51 -13.49
CA ILE A 29 9.16 10.83 -13.36
C ILE A 29 10.44 10.79 -14.19
N ASP A 30 10.42 11.44 -15.36
CA ASP A 30 11.56 11.54 -16.26
C ASP A 30 12.19 12.94 -16.15
N MET A 31 13.50 12.99 -15.99
CA MET A 31 14.23 14.26 -15.95
C MET A 31 14.08 15.07 -17.24
N GLY A 32 13.97 14.40 -18.39
CA GLY A 32 13.78 15.05 -19.68
C GLY A 32 12.51 15.89 -19.76
N ASP A 33 11.41 15.40 -19.16
CA ASP A 33 10.14 16.13 -19.14
C ASP A 33 10.26 17.46 -18.37
N PHE A 34 10.95 17.44 -17.23
CA PHE A 34 11.15 18.66 -16.42
C PHE A 34 12.14 19.62 -17.09
N ARG A 35 13.10 19.11 -17.85
CA ARG A 35 14.03 19.93 -18.61
C ARG A 35 13.31 20.80 -19.62
N SER A 36 12.37 20.23 -20.37
CA SER A 36 11.59 20.98 -21.38
C SER A 36 10.79 22.13 -20.78
N LEU A 37 10.41 22.03 -19.50
CA LEU A 37 9.64 23.06 -18.77
C LEU A 37 10.53 24.21 -18.27
N TYR A 38 11.80 23.95 -17.93
CA TYR A 38 12.66 24.91 -17.23
C TYR A 38 13.89 25.34 -18.04
N GLY A 39 14.15 24.71 -19.18
CA GLY A 39 15.32 24.99 -20.02
C GLY A 39 14.96 25.51 -21.39
N SER A 40 15.56 26.64 -21.81
CA SER A 40 15.65 26.97 -23.22
C SER A 40 16.71 26.07 -23.84
N VAL A 41 16.43 25.55 -25.02
CA VAL A 41 17.45 24.86 -25.85
C VAL A 41 18.51 25.89 -26.23
N GLY A 42 19.67 25.79 -25.61
CA GLY A 42 20.85 26.55 -26.02
C GLY A 42 21.74 25.68 -26.91
N PHE A 43 22.40 26.29 -27.85
CA PHE A 43 23.42 25.63 -28.65
C PHE A 43 24.79 26.17 -28.27
N SER A 44 25.76 25.29 -28.13
CA SER A 44 27.16 25.70 -28.05
C SER A 44 27.65 26.25 -29.40
N PHE A 45 28.80 26.95 -29.40
CA PHE A 45 29.41 27.42 -30.62
C PHE A 45 29.70 26.30 -31.65
N GLU A 46 29.77 25.07 -31.19
CA GLU A 46 29.97 23.86 -32.01
C GLU A 46 28.64 23.19 -32.43
N GLY A 47 27.51 23.85 -32.23
CA GLY A 47 26.17 23.30 -32.59
C GLY A 47 25.66 22.19 -31.69
N ARG A 48 26.32 21.95 -30.55
CA ARG A 48 25.87 20.97 -29.56
C ARG A 48 24.85 21.59 -28.63
N LEU A 49 23.87 20.80 -28.18
CA LEU A 49 22.93 21.21 -27.14
C LEU A 49 23.70 21.58 -25.87
N THR A 50 23.51 22.81 -25.41
CA THR A 50 24.11 23.25 -24.13
C THR A 50 23.38 22.64 -22.96
N THR A 51 24.14 22.31 -21.93
CA THR A 51 23.60 21.91 -20.63
C THR A 51 22.68 23.00 -20.09
N LEU A 52 21.65 22.56 -19.33
CA LEU A 52 20.86 23.44 -18.49
C LEU A 52 21.79 24.33 -17.67
N THR A 53 21.51 25.64 -17.65
CA THR A 53 22.20 26.52 -16.69
C THR A 53 22.00 25.97 -15.28
N ASP A 54 22.95 26.15 -14.37
CA ASP A 54 22.85 25.72 -12.97
C ASP A 54 21.57 26.18 -12.33
N ARG A 55 21.04 27.35 -12.70
CA ARG A 55 19.77 27.87 -12.23
C ARG A 55 18.58 27.05 -12.74
N ALA A 56 18.54 26.74 -14.02
CA ALA A 56 17.47 25.95 -14.63
C ALA A 56 17.49 24.51 -14.08
N ARG A 57 18.67 23.91 -13.94
CA ARG A 57 18.84 22.62 -13.29
C ARG A 57 18.30 22.62 -11.85
N LYS A 58 18.64 23.64 -11.07
CA LYS A 58 18.16 23.76 -9.68
C LYS A 58 16.64 23.87 -9.61
N LEU A 59 16.01 24.60 -10.51
CA LEU A 59 14.55 24.73 -10.60
C LEU A 59 13.91 23.40 -11.00
N ALA A 60 14.45 22.71 -12.01
CA ALA A 60 13.98 21.40 -12.44
C ALA A 60 14.06 20.38 -11.29
N MET A 61 15.18 20.31 -10.58
CA MET A 61 15.33 19.42 -9.43
C MET A 61 14.35 19.74 -8.31
N THR A 62 14.07 21.02 -8.04
CA THR A 62 13.06 21.40 -7.05
C THR A 62 11.68 20.89 -7.44
N ALA A 63 11.31 21.01 -8.71
CA ALA A 63 10.02 20.51 -9.22
C ALA A 63 9.95 18.98 -9.17
N ILE A 64 11.02 18.27 -9.51
CA ILE A 64 11.13 16.81 -9.42
C ILE A 64 10.95 16.35 -7.99
N TYR A 65 11.63 16.95 -7.02
CA TYR A 65 11.46 16.62 -5.60
C TYR A 65 10.02 16.85 -5.14
N GLY A 66 9.40 17.96 -5.55
CA GLY A 66 7.98 18.24 -5.24
C GLY A 66 7.04 17.19 -5.84
N ALA A 67 7.27 16.78 -7.09
CA ALA A 67 6.47 15.73 -7.73
C ALA A 67 6.64 14.36 -7.04
N ILE A 68 7.87 13.99 -6.69
CA ILE A 68 8.17 12.76 -5.95
C ILE A 68 7.48 12.81 -4.58
N GLU A 69 7.61 13.91 -3.86
CA GLU A 69 7.02 14.07 -2.53
C GLU A 69 5.49 13.99 -2.57
N SER A 70 4.87 14.65 -3.56
CA SER A 70 3.41 14.57 -3.77
C SER A 70 2.95 13.11 -3.98
N LYS A 71 3.61 12.38 -4.87
CA LYS A 71 3.30 10.96 -5.11
C LYS A 71 3.56 10.08 -3.88
N MET A 72 4.65 10.34 -3.15
CA MET A 72 4.95 9.63 -1.91
C MET A 72 3.90 9.89 -0.81
N THR A 73 3.34 11.08 -0.76
CA THR A 73 2.25 11.41 0.17
C THR A 73 1.03 10.53 -0.07
N MET A 74 0.68 10.29 -1.33
CA MET A 74 -0.43 9.42 -1.72
C MET A 74 -0.10 7.92 -1.66
N GLY A 75 1.16 7.56 -1.47
CA GLY A 75 1.60 6.16 -1.45
C GLY A 75 1.63 5.51 -2.83
N GLU A 76 1.82 6.31 -3.89
CA GLU A 76 1.93 5.81 -5.26
C GLU A 76 3.25 5.07 -5.50
N THR A 77 3.25 4.07 -6.36
CA THR A 77 4.49 3.52 -6.92
C THR A 77 5.12 4.55 -7.85
N ILE A 78 6.43 4.73 -7.77
CA ILE A 78 7.16 5.75 -8.52
C ILE A 78 8.27 5.08 -9.32
N PHE A 79 8.33 5.40 -10.61
CA PHE A 79 9.45 5.07 -11.47
C PHE A 79 10.24 6.36 -11.76
N LEU A 80 11.41 6.46 -11.17
CA LEU A 80 12.33 7.58 -11.42
C LEU A 80 13.31 7.18 -12.51
N ARG A 81 13.24 7.84 -13.65
CA ARG A 81 14.12 7.63 -14.78
C ARG A 81 15.16 8.75 -14.87
N GLY A 82 16.40 8.36 -14.95
CA GLY A 82 17.51 9.27 -15.17
C GLY A 82 18.77 8.47 -15.45
N ASP A 83 19.63 8.96 -16.31
CA ASP A 83 20.93 8.35 -16.50
C ASP A 83 21.84 8.68 -15.31
N LEU A 84 22.10 7.68 -14.48
CA LEU A 84 22.95 7.80 -13.29
C LEU A 84 24.38 7.36 -13.54
N THR A 85 24.70 6.99 -14.78
CA THR A 85 25.98 6.31 -15.04
C THR A 85 27.17 7.19 -14.91
N GLY A 86 27.05 8.52 -14.85
CA GLY A 86 28.22 9.41 -14.77
C GLY A 86 29.28 9.16 -15.86
N LEU A 87 29.03 8.15 -16.69
CA LEU A 87 29.85 7.70 -17.82
C LEU A 87 29.34 8.27 -19.13
N SER A 88 28.15 8.89 -19.12
CA SER A 88 27.76 9.64 -20.30
C SER A 88 28.71 10.81 -20.40
N THR A 89 29.34 10.91 -21.54
CA THR A 89 30.11 12.05 -21.97
C THR A 89 29.42 13.34 -21.51
N ILE A 90 30.20 14.35 -21.16
CA ILE A 90 29.81 15.69 -20.66
C ILE A 90 28.57 16.31 -21.34
N ASP A 91 28.02 15.68 -22.34
CA ASP A 91 26.98 16.13 -23.25
C ASP A 91 25.55 15.66 -22.97
N SER A 92 25.30 14.80 -21.95
CA SER A 92 23.93 14.40 -21.60
C SER A 92 23.43 15.17 -20.38
N PRO A 93 22.54 16.16 -20.58
CA PRO A 93 22.02 17.02 -19.51
C PRO A 93 20.97 16.38 -18.64
N ASP A 94 20.58 15.14 -18.90
CA ASP A 94 19.45 14.43 -18.27
C ASP A 94 19.89 13.48 -17.14
N ILE A 95 21.05 13.77 -16.54
CA ILE A 95 21.67 12.89 -15.55
C ILE A 95 21.30 13.32 -14.14
N LEU A 96 20.69 12.40 -13.37
CA LEU A 96 20.64 12.49 -11.91
C LEU A 96 22.04 12.27 -11.34
N THR A 97 22.55 13.25 -10.63
CA THR A 97 23.83 13.09 -9.94
C THR A 97 23.68 12.17 -8.70
N ALA A 98 24.79 11.60 -8.24
CA ALA A 98 24.81 10.86 -6.97
C ALA A 98 24.23 11.67 -5.80
N LYS A 99 24.35 13.00 -5.82
CA LYS A 99 23.75 13.91 -4.82
C LYS A 99 22.22 13.93 -4.93
N ASP A 100 21.70 13.94 -6.16
CA ASP A 100 20.26 13.94 -6.41
C ASP A 100 19.63 12.63 -5.95
N VAL A 101 20.26 11.49 -6.27
CA VAL A 101 19.82 10.16 -5.80
C VAL A 101 19.83 10.07 -4.28
N LYS A 102 20.87 10.59 -3.62
CA LYS A 102 20.88 10.65 -2.14
C LYS A 102 19.71 11.48 -1.59
N GLY A 103 19.34 12.56 -2.28
CA GLY A 103 18.16 13.36 -1.93
C GLY A 103 16.87 12.56 -2.04
N VAL A 104 16.67 11.85 -3.14
CA VAL A 104 15.50 11.00 -3.39
C VAL A 104 15.42 9.84 -2.38
N ILE A 105 16.54 9.17 -2.09
CA ILE A 105 16.60 8.11 -1.07
C ILE A 105 16.24 8.66 0.32
N ARG A 106 16.62 9.90 0.63
CA ARG A 106 16.26 10.54 1.89
C ARG A 106 14.75 10.78 2.00
N LEU A 107 14.11 11.24 0.91
CA LEU A 107 12.66 11.34 0.81
C LEU A 107 12.00 9.97 0.95
N ALA A 108 12.49 8.97 0.21
CA ALA A 108 11.96 7.61 0.28
C ALA A 108 11.96 7.08 1.72
N ARG A 109 13.01 7.35 2.49
CA ARG A 109 13.07 7.00 3.92
C ARG A 109 12.03 7.73 4.77
N ALA A 110 11.83 9.03 4.52
CA ALA A 110 10.87 9.85 5.25
C ALA A 110 9.42 9.41 5.02
N TYR A 111 9.13 8.82 3.86
CA TYR A 111 7.80 8.36 3.46
C TYR A 111 7.61 6.85 3.47
N ASP A 112 8.53 6.08 4.06
CA ASP A 112 8.50 4.61 4.15
C ASP A 112 8.48 3.88 2.81
N TYR A 113 9.22 4.39 1.84
CA TYR A 113 9.36 3.75 0.55
C TYR A 113 10.50 2.73 0.53
N THR A 114 10.23 1.57 -0.05
CA THR A 114 11.28 0.63 -0.46
C THR A 114 11.86 1.09 -1.79
N VAL A 115 13.17 1.24 -1.83
CA VAL A 115 13.89 1.65 -3.05
C VAL A 115 14.42 0.42 -3.77
N HIS A 116 14.07 0.29 -5.04
CA HIS A 116 14.58 -0.72 -5.95
C HIS A 116 15.43 -0.04 -7.02
N LEU A 117 16.60 -0.59 -7.27
CA LEU A 117 17.45 -0.15 -8.36
C LEU A 117 17.22 -1.07 -9.55
N VAL A 118 17.00 -0.49 -10.71
CA VAL A 118 16.66 -1.22 -11.92
C VAL A 118 17.75 -0.97 -12.96
N ASP A 119 18.38 -2.04 -13.41
CA ASP A 119 19.31 -2.00 -14.54
C ASP A 119 18.52 -2.22 -15.84
N ALA A 120 18.42 -1.16 -16.64
CA ALA A 120 17.75 -1.17 -17.93
C ALA A 120 18.76 -1.09 -19.10
N HIS A 121 20.00 -1.51 -18.89
CA HIS A 121 20.98 -1.61 -19.97
C HIS A 121 20.74 -2.86 -20.81
N HIS A 122 21.05 -2.78 -22.09
CA HIS A 122 20.96 -3.93 -23.00
C HIS A 122 21.81 -5.12 -22.49
N LYS A 123 21.36 -6.35 -22.75
CA LYS A 123 22.03 -7.63 -22.40
C LYS A 123 23.53 -7.71 -22.75
N ASN A 124 24.05 -6.79 -23.56
CA ASN A 124 25.43 -6.71 -24.00
C ASN A 124 26.24 -5.58 -23.33
N SER A 125 25.69 -4.91 -22.32
CA SER A 125 26.46 -3.91 -21.56
C SER A 125 27.42 -4.61 -20.58
N PRO A 126 28.60 -4.05 -20.35
CA PRO A 126 29.56 -4.66 -19.43
C PRO A 126 28.94 -4.76 -18.02
N ASN A 127 29.30 -5.84 -17.36
CA ASN A 127 28.89 -6.32 -16.05
C ASN A 127 28.46 -5.21 -15.08
N PRO A 128 27.31 -5.33 -14.36
CA PRO A 128 26.88 -4.39 -13.31
C PRO A 128 27.92 -4.10 -12.22
N THR A 129 28.98 -4.93 -12.13
CA THR A 129 30.12 -4.69 -11.25
C THR A 129 30.90 -3.43 -11.58
N ASP A 130 30.88 -2.94 -12.84
CA ASP A 130 31.59 -1.71 -13.21
C ASP A 130 30.78 -0.44 -12.85
N THR A 131 29.44 -0.54 -12.75
CA THR A 131 28.61 0.55 -12.21
C THR A 131 28.76 0.68 -10.70
N ASN A 132 29.16 -0.37 -9.98
CA ASN A 132 29.48 -0.31 -8.55
C ASN A 132 30.64 0.66 -8.25
N SER A 133 31.57 0.89 -9.17
CA SER A 133 32.66 1.83 -8.95
C SER A 133 32.22 3.29 -8.96
N ALA A 134 31.25 3.65 -9.79
CA ALA A 134 30.65 5.00 -9.81
C ALA A 134 29.72 5.25 -8.61
N PHE A 135 29.16 4.18 -8.03
CA PHE A 135 28.27 4.21 -6.89
C PHE A 135 28.92 3.76 -5.59
N GLY A 136 30.13 3.20 -5.62
CA GLY A 136 30.86 2.67 -4.45
C GLY A 136 30.83 3.63 -3.26
N GLY A 137 31.06 4.90 -3.48
CA GLY A 137 31.00 5.92 -2.43
C GLY A 137 29.60 6.24 -1.89
N VAL A 138 28.52 5.83 -2.57
CA VAL A 138 27.12 5.98 -2.10
C VAL A 138 26.67 4.75 -1.35
N TRP A 139 27.26 3.58 -1.63
CA TRP A 139 26.84 2.26 -1.16
C TRP A 139 27.68 1.70 -0.02
N GLU A 140 28.90 2.19 0.17
CA GLU A 140 29.81 1.76 1.25
C GLU A 140 29.31 2.14 2.66
N GLN A 141 28.48 3.16 2.79
CA GLN A 141 27.74 3.39 4.03
C GLN A 141 26.61 2.37 4.09
N LYS A 142 26.84 1.26 4.83
CA LYS A 142 25.89 0.14 5.07
C LYS A 142 24.46 0.58 4.79
N PRO A 143 23.89 0.26 3.60
CA PRO A 143 22.51 0.61 3.31
C PRO A 143 21.66 -0.08 4.36
N ASP A 144 20.68 0.62 4.88
CA ASP A 144 19.68 -0.01 5.72
C ASP A 144 19.01 -1.09 4.86
N ARG A 145 19.41 -2.35 5.04
CA ARG A 145 19.02 -3.49 4.21
C ARG A 145 17.49 -3.66 4.13
N LYS A 146 16.76 -3.02 5.03
CA LYS A 146 15.30 -3.03 5.07
C LYS A 146 14.65 -2.08 4.05
N ILE A 147 15.37 -1.03 3.61
CA ILE A 147 14.86 -0.02 2.68
C ILE A 147 15.30 -0.32 1.25
N MET A 148 16.44 -1.00 1.07
CA MET A 148 17.02 -1.27 -0.23
C MET A 148 17.10 -2.77 -0.46
N ARG A 149 16.28 -3.28 -1.38
CA ARG A 149 16.26 -4.72 -1.72
C ARG A 149 17.25 -5.11 -2.83
N GLY A 150 18.18 -4.22 -3.18
CA GLY A 150 19.21 -4.52 -4.18
C GLY A 150 18.76 -4.25 -5.62
N TRP A 151 19.57 -4.74 -6.56
CA TRP A 151 19.28 -4.63 -7.98
C TRP A 151 18.18 -5.60 -8.39
N VAL A 152 17.23 -5.13 -9.19
CA VAL A 152 16.18 -5.93 -9.82
C VAL A 152 16.26 -5.80 -11.33
N ASN A 153 15.93 -6.86 -12.04
CA ASN A 153 15.80 -6.81 -13.49
C ASN A 153 14.46 -6.20 -13.89
N MET A 154 14.37 -5.68 -15.10
CA MET A 154 13.11 -5.14 -15.65
C MET A 154 11.97 -6.15 -15.59
N HIS A 155 12.25 -7.44 -15.79
CA HIS A 155 11.25 -8.51 -15.70
C HIS A 155 10.71 -8.73 -14.28
N ASP A 156 11.53 -8.48 -13.26
CA ASP A 156 11.15 -8.67 -11.86
C ASP A 156 10.17 -7.60 -11.38
N ILE A 157 10.16 -6.42 -12.02
CA ILE A 157 9.24 -5.33 -11.67
C ILE A 157 7.79 -5.79 -11.79
N ALA A 158 7.44 -6.47 -12.89
CA ALA A 158 6.09 -6.97 -13.10
C ALA A 158 5.69 -7.96 -11.99
N GLN A 159 6.59 -8.84 -11.58
CA GLN A 159 6.36 -9.79 -10.47
C GLN A 159 6.19 -9.06 -9.14
N ILE A 160 7.05 -8.07 -8.86
CA ILE A 160 7.01 -7.29 -7.63
C ILE A 160 5.67 -6.54 -7.50
N LEU A 161 5.09 -6.07 -8.60
CA LEU A 161 3.86 -5.28 -8.62
C LEU A 161 2.59 -6.12 -8.79
N THR A 162 2.74 -7.40 -9.13
CA THR A 162 1.61 -8.30 -9.38
C THR A 162 1.31 -9.15 -8.15
N VAL A 163 0.05 -9.23 -7.79
CA VAL A 163 -0.46 -10.16 -6.78
C VAL A 163 -1.17 -11.31 -7.50
N THR A 164 -0.89 -12.53 -7.05
CA THR A 164 -1.62 -13.74 -7.42
C THR A 164 -2.36 -14.26 -6.19
N PRO A 165 -3.57 -14.81 -6.34
CA PRO A 165 -4.30 -15.37 -5.22
C PRO A 165 -3.55 -16.53 -4.55
N HIS A 166 -3.55 -16.54 -3.22
CA HIS A 166 -3.04 -17.64 -2.41
C HIS A 166 -4.11 -18.72 -2.27
N ASP A 167 -3.78 -19.96 -2.54
CA ASP A 167 -4.70 -21.08 -2.26
C ASP A 167 -4.74 -21.34 -0.75
N LEU A 168 -5.90 -21.16 -0.13
CA LEU A 168 -6.13 -21.38 1.30
C LEU A 168 -6.96 -22.65 1.58
N SER A 169 -7.14 -23.52 0.61
CA SER A 169 -7.93 -24.76 0.74
C SER A 169 -7.37 -25.76 1.76
N GLU A 170 -6.09 -25.61 2.13
CA GLU A 170 -5.46 -26.45 3.17
C GLU A 170 -5.94 -26.13 4.59
N TYR A 171 -6.50 -24.93 4.83
CA TYR A 171 -7.00 -24.52 6.13
C TYR A 171 -8.47 -24.94 6.29
N GLU A 172 -8.80 -25.49 7.46
CA GLU A 172 -10.18 -25.85 7.78
C GLU A 172 -11.08 -24.62 7.86
N ARG A 173 -10.52 -23.50 8.35
CA ARG A 173 -11.24 -22.24 8.57
C ARG A 173 -10.44 -21.05 8.12
N ILE A 174 -11.07 -20.14 7.39
CA ILE A 174 -10.53 -18.84 7.06
C ILE A 174 -11.35 -17.78 7.81
N VAL A 175 -10.71 -17.01 8.68
CA VAL A 175 -11.36 -16.02 9.55
C VAL A 175 -11.00 -14.63 9.08
N LEU A 176 -11.99 -13.86 8.63
CA LEU A 176 -11.78 -12.47 8.19
C LEU A 176 -12.34 -11.55 9.27
N VAL A 177 -11.51 -10.66 9.78
CA VAL A 177 -11.81 -9.77 10.92
C VAL A 177 -11.80 -8.32 10.45
N GLY A 178 -12.84 -7.58 10.82
CA GLY A 178 -12.98 -6.14 10.55
C GLY A 178 -12.03 -5.27 11.37
N ASP A 179 -12.25 -3.96 11.29
CA ASP A 179 -11.46 -2.93 11.95
C ASP A 179 -11.44 -3.15 13.47
N ILE A 180 -10.24 -3.14 14.05
CA ILE A 180 -10.05 -3.42 15.49
C ILE A 180 -10.01 -2.13 16.30
N GLN A 181 -9.43 -1.07 15.73
CA GLN A 181 -9.41 0.27 16.33
C GLN A 181 -8.91 0.29 17.79
N GLY A 182 -7.86 -0.47 18.11
CA GLY A 182 -7.29 -0.54 19.46
C GLY A 182 -8.15 -1.28 20.50
N ALA A 183 -9.19 -2.02 20.07
CA ALA A 183 -10.10 -2.79 20.92
C ALA A 183 -9.54 -4.21 21.19
N GLY A 184 -8.46 -4.29 21.97
CA GLY A 184 -7.73 -5.52 22.21
C GLY A 184 -8.51 -6.54 23.05
N ASP A 185 -9.39 -6.11 23.94
CA ASP A 185 -10.19 -6.99 24.77
C ASP A 185 -11.25 -7.70 23.92
N GLU A 186 -11.92 -6.96 23.04
CA GLU A 186 -12.86 -7.50 22.05
C GLU A 186 -12.16 -8.45 21.07
N LEU A 187 -10.92 -8.14 20.69
CA LEU A 187 -10.10 -9.03 19.86
C LEU A 187 -9.83 -10.37 20.55
N GLN A 188 -9.45 -10.36 21.84
CA GLN A 188 -9.22 -11.57 22.61
C GLN A 188 -10.50 -12.40 22.73
N GLU A 189 -11.64 -11.77 23.01
CA GLU A 189 -12.94 -12.44 23.07
C GLU A 189 -13.31 -13.05 21.71
N LEU A 190 -13.07 -12.33 20.60
CA LEU A 190 -13.34 -12.84 19.26
C LEU A 190 -12.48 -14.07 18.95
N ILE A 191 -11.18 -14.00 19.24
CA ILE A 191 -10.25 -15.13 19.05
C ILE A 191 -10.70 -16.36 19.85
N ALA A 192 -11.16 -16.17 21.08
CA ALA A 192 -11.65 -17.25 21.93
C ALA A 192 -12.94 -17.92 21.40
N LYS A 193 -13.74 -17.22 20.59
CA LYS A 193 -14.95 -17.77 19.95
C LYS A 193 -14.63 -18.64 18.72
N VAL A 194 -13.42 -18.57 18.19
CA VAL A 194 -13.00 -19.39 17.04
C VAL A 194 -12.35 -20.68 17.54
N PRO A 195 -12.81 -21.86 17.13
CA PRO A 195 -12.23 -23.11 17.56
C PRO A 195 -10.72 -23.20 17.29
N GLY A 196 -9.94 -23.45 18.34
CA GLY A 196 -8.48 -23.51 18.27
C GLY A 196 -7.78 -22.13 18.27
N GLY A 197 -8.50 -21.03 18.17
CA GLY A 197 -7.96 -19.68 18.29
C GLY A 197 -6.96 -19.28 17.21
N LEU A 198 -6.14 -18.28 17.52
CA LEU A 198 -5.20 -17.65 16.58
C LEU A 198 -4.00 -18.57 16.22
N ASP A 199 -3.57 -19.40 17.16
CA ASP A 199 -2.38 -20.23 17.01
C ASP A 199 -2.67 -21.63 16.42
N SER A 200 -3.95 -21.92 16.11
CA SER A 200 -4.33 -23.18 15.47
C SER A 200 -3.77 -23.25 14.05
N PRO A 201 -3.04 -24.33 13.68
CA PRO A 201 -2.55 -24.52 12.31
C PRO A 201 -3.69 -24.79 11.30
N HIS A 202 -4.90 -25.05 11.78
CA HIS A 202 -6.09 -25.29 10.95
C HIS A 202 -6.84 -23.99 10.59
N ASN A 203 -6.47 -22.86 11.19
CA ASN A 203 -7.11 -21.57 10.97
C ASN A 203 -6.17 -20.65 10.20
N PHE A 204 -6.70 -19.94 9.19
CA PHE A 204 -6.02 -18.83 8.54
C PHE A 204 -6.76 -17.53 8.87
N TRP A 205 -6.04 -16.51 9.32
CA TRP A 205 -6.61 -15.25 9.77
C TRP A 205 -6.25 -14.11 8.86
N ILE A 206 -7.24 -13.30 8.51
CA ILE A 206 -7.07 -12.11 7.68
C ILE A 206 -7.72 -10.93 8.41
N PHE A 207 -6.91 -9.96 8.81
CA PHE A 207 -7.35 -8.72 9.43
C PHE A 207 -7.41 -7.64 8.35
N VAL A 208 -8.55 -6.97 8.21
CA VAL A 208 -8.77 -6.05 7.08
C VAL A 208 -8.15 -4.66 7.29
N GLY A 209 -7.42 -4.44 8.38
CA GLY A 209 -6.70 -3.21 8.70
C GLY A 209 -7.31 -2.44 9.87
N ASP A 210 -6.81 -1.23 10.06
CA ASP A 210 -7.15 -0.33 11.17
C ASP A 210 -7.07 -1.03 12.53
N LEU A 211 -5.86 -1.55 12.83
CA LEU A 211 -5.59 -2.27 14.08
C LEU A 211 -5.59 -1.34 15.29
N PHE A 212 -5.13 -0.10 15.09
CA PHE A 212 -4.83 0.86 16.14
C PHE A 212 -5.75 2.07 16.12
N ASP A 213 -5.48 2.97 17.06
CA ASP A 213 -6.16 4.24 17.32
C ASP A 213 -7.55 4.06 17.97
N ARG A 214 -8.04 5.11 18.62
CA ARG A 214 -9.36 5.26 19.25
C ARG A 214 -9.64 4.33 20.45
N GLY A 215 -9.28 3.05 20.39
CA GLY A 215 -9.55 2.07 21.47
C GLY A 215 -8.58 2.19 22.64
N ALA A 216 -8.93 1.50 23.73
CA ALA A 216 -8.22 1.64 25.01
C ALA A 216 -7.05 0.68 25.19
N THR A 217 -6.92 -0.37 24.36
CA THR A 217 -5.99 -1.48 24.60
C THR A 217 -5.10 -1.79 23.38
N PRO A 218 -4.42 -0.78 22.76
CA PRO A 218 -3.56 -1.00 21.60
C PRO A 218 -2.36 -1.89 21.90
N VAL A 219 -1.90 -1.95 23.15
CA VAL A 219 -0.82 -2.84 23.59
C VAL A 219 -1.23 -4.31 23.46
N THR A 220 -2.48 -4.65 23.82
CA THR A 220 -3.02 -6.00 23.63
C THR A 220 -3.08 -6.35 22.15
N VAL A 221 -3.54 -5.43 21.29
CA VAL A 221 -3.56 -5.63 19.83
C VAL A 221 -2.17 -5.89 19.30
N TYR A 222 -1.19 -5.05 19.69
CA TYR A 222 0.21 -5.21 19.27
C TYR A 222 0.76 -6.59 19.64
N ASN A 223 0.66 -6.97 20.90
CA ASN A 223 1.19 -8.23 21.40
C ASN A 223 0.49 -9.45 20.79
N THR A 224 -0.79 -9.31 20.40
CA THR A 224 -1.57 -10.38 19.81
C THR A 224 -1.26 -10.57 18.33
N LEU A 225 -1.15 -9.51 17.53
CA LEU A 225 -1.14 -9.61 16.07
C LEU A 225 0.22 -9.40 15.42
N LEU A 226 1.10 -8.59 16.01
CA LEU A 226 2.37 -8.26 15.35
C LEU A 226 3.47 -9.34 15.50
N PRO A 227 3.48 -10.26 16.48
CA PRO A 227 4.36 -11.41 16.42
C PRO A 227 4.16 -12.20 15.12
N GLU A 228 5.27 -12.66 14.54
CA GLU A 228 5.22 -13.37 13.25
C GLU A 228 4.46 -14.69 13.35
N ARG A 229 3.45 -14.85 12.47
CA ARG A 229 2.68 -16.07 12.27
C ARG A 229 2.47 -16.34 10.79
N LYS A 230 2.61 -17.59 10.37
CA LYS A 230 2.44 -17.98 8.95
C LYS A 230 0.98 -17.97 8.49
N ASN A 231 0.07 -18.14 9.44
CA ASN A 231 -1.37 -18.23 9.22
C ASN A 231 -2.10 -16.91 9.50
N VAL A 232 -1.38 -15.79 9.55
CA VAL A 232 -1.95 -14.46 9.80
C VAL A 232 -1.50 -13.48 8.72
N VAL A 233 -2.46 -12.83 8.09
CA VAL A 233 -2.28 -11.71 7.18
C VAL A 233 -2.95 -10.47 7.76
N ILE A 234 -2.25 -9.35 7.71
CA ILE A 234 -2.77 -8.03 8.09
C ILE A 234 -2.82 -7.19 6.82
N VAL A 235 -4.00 -6.73 6.46
CA VAL A 235 -4.16 -5.75 5.38
C VAL A 235 -3.96 -4.35 5.98
N GLN A 236 -3.23 -3.50 5.28
CA GLN A 236 -2.91 -2.16 5.75
C GLN A 236 -4.12 -1.24 5.64
N GLY A 237 -4.57 -0.69 6.76
CA GLY A 237 -5.55 0.38 6.82
C GLY A 237 -4.91 1.78 6.83
N ASN A 238 -5.75 2.81 6.83
CA ASN A 238 -5.27 4.19 6.91
C ASN A 238 -4.70 4.53 8.30
N HIS A 239 -5.13 3.85 9.36
CA HIS A 239 -4.57 4.02 10.69
C HIS A 239 -3.16 3.45 10.82
N GLU A 240 -2.83 2.33 10.17
CA GLU A 240 -1.44 1.84 10.09
C GLU A 240 -0.52 2.84 9.41
N ILE A 241 -0.99 3.50 8.33
CA ILE A 241 -0.23 4.55 7.66
C ILE A 241 -0.03 5.74 8.61
N ALA A 242 -1.06 6.12 9.39
CA ALA A 242 -0.98 7.19 10.37
C ALA A 242 0.05 6.90 11.45
N VAL A 243 -0.01 5.74 12.08
CA VAL A 243 0.94 5.30 13.12
C VAL A 243 2.39 5.29 12.58
N ARG A 244 2.60 4.78 11.37
CA ARG A 244 3.92 4.76 10.72
C ARG A 244 4.46 6.17 10.48
N ARG A 245 3.64 7.10 9.99
CA ARG A 245 4.03 8.49 9.75
C ARG A 245 4.29 9.23 11.06
N ALA A 246 3.42 9.04 12.06
CA ALA A 246 3.59 9.62 13.38
C ALA A 246 4.88 9.18 14.05
N SER A 247 5.26 7.91 13.88
CA SER A 247 6.52 7.36 14.40
C SER A 247 7.77 8.00 13.78
N LEU A 248 7.65 8.62 12.61
CA LEU A 248 8.71 9.39 11.94
C LEU A 248 8.69 10.88 12.27
N GLY A 249 7.67 11.37 13.00
CA GLY A 249 7.44 12.79 13.24
C GLY A 249 6.90 13.53 12.01
N THR A 250 6.43 12.82 10.98
CA THR A 250 5.84 13.40 9.78
C THR A 250 4.32 13.36 9.90
N PHE A 251 3.74 14.40 10.51
CA PHE A 251 2.29 14.52 10.65
C PHE A 251 1.67 15.18 9.43
N ASN A 252 0.69 14.53 8.84
CA ASN A 252 -0.28 15.11 7.91
C ASN A 252 -1.60 14.34 8.04
N TYR A 253 -2.30 14.52 9.20
CA TYR A 253 -3.55 13.78 9.45
C TYR A 253 -4.60 14.64 10.12
N ASP A 254 -5.87 14.41 9.77
CA ASP A 254 -7.03 15.13 10.26
C ASP A 254 -7.32 14.91 11.77
N LYS A 255 -6.73 13.87 12.39
CA LYS A 255 -6.87 13.54 13.81
C LYS A 255 -5.55 12.99 14.39
N PRO A 256 -4.56 13.86 14.63
CA PRO A 256 -3.27 13.42 15.18
C PRO A 256 -3.38 12.87 16.62
N ASP A 257 -4.40 13.28 17.39
CA ASP A 257 -4.49 12.99 18.82
C ASP A 257 -4.66 11.50 19.11
N ASP A 258 -5.49 10.79 18.35
CA ASP A 258 -5.73 9.35 18.55
C ASP A 258 -4.45 8.53 18.31
N THR A 259 -3.72 8.86 17.23
CA THR A 259 -2.47 8.17 16.88
C THR A 259 -1.33 8.48 17.85
N ILE A 260 -1.27 9.73 18.36
CA ILE A 260 -0.32 10.11 19.41
C ILE A 260 -0.59 9.33 20.68
N GLU A 261 -1.85 9.20 21.07
CA GLU A 261 -2.25 8.44 22.24
C GLU A 261 -1.91 6.96 22.11
N THR A 262 -2.17 6.34 20.94
CA THR A 262 -1.74 4.98 20.62
C THR A 262 -0.23 4.80 20.83
N LEU A 263 0.58 5.67 20.23
CA LEU A 263 2.03 5.61 20.35
C LEU A 263 2.51 5.82 21.79
N ARG A 264 1.85 6.72 22.54
CA ARG A 264 2.17 6.96 23.95
C ARG A 264 1.95 5.69 24.79
N GLN A 265 0.79 5.03 24.64
CA GLN A 265 0.47 3.79 25.35
C GLN A 265 1.44 2.66 25.01
N LEU A 266 1.82 2.52 23.75
CA LEU A 266 2.82 1.53 23.32
C LEU A 266 4.20 1.83 23.92
N GLU A 267 4.64 3.09 23.92
CA GLU A 267 5.92 3.50 24.54
C GLU A 267 5.95 3.25 26.06
N GLU A 268 4.84 3.52 26.76
CA GLU A 268 4.69 3.22 28.19
C GLU A 268 4.80 1.70 28.50
N ALA A 269 4.36 0.87 27.56
CA ALA A 269 4.54 -0.59 27.64
C ALA A 269 5.93 -1.07 27.17
N GLY A 270 6.86 -0.14 26.87
CA GLY A 270 8.22 -0.46 26.44
C GLY A 270 8.35 -0.76 24.93
N ILE A 271 7.30 -0.55 24.15
CA ILE A 271 7.30 -0.79 22.70
C ILE A 271 7.67 0.53 22.00
N THR A 272 8.86 0.58 21.42
CA THR A 272 9.35 1.82 20.80
C THR A 272 8.61 2.14 19.49
N LYS A 273 8.50 3.43 19.14
CA LYS A 273 7.94 3.90 17.84
C LYS A 273 8.61 3.20 16.65
N ARG A 274 9.92 2.97 16.75
CA ARG A 274 10.68 2.25 15.73
C ARG A 274 10.21 0.80 15.59
N ALA A 275 10.02 0.09 16.70
CA ALA A 275 9.55 -1.29 16.68
C ALA A 275 8.16 -1.40 16.05
N VAL A 276 7.21 -0.55 16.47
CA VAL A 276 5.85 -0.50 15.90
C VAL A 276 5.91 -0.29 14.40
N ARG A 277 6.69 0.70 13.94
CA ARG A 277 6.83 1.00 12.52
C ARG A 277 7.43 -0.16 11.73
N GLU A 278 8.50 -0.76 12.24
CA GLU A 278 9.16 -1.88 11.58
C GLU A 278 8.25 -3.10 11.47
N GLU A 279 7.50 -3.42 12.52
CA GLU A 279 6.55 -4.53 12.48
C GLU A 279 5.39 -4.25 11.51
N LEU A 280 4.80 -3.06 11.51
CA LEU A 280 3.75 -2.70 10.57
C LEU A 280 4.22 -2.78 9.11
N ILE A 281 5.47 -2.36 8.80
CA ILE A 281 6.04 -2.50 7.46
C ILE A 281 6.23 -3.97 7.06
N ASN A 282 6.69 -4.79 7.99
CA ASN A 282 7.00 -6.18 7.69
C ASN A 282 5.75 -7.08 7.65
N ARG A 283 4.71 -6.74 8.43
CA ARG A 283 3.55 -7.59 8.68
C ARG A 283 2.31 -7.22 7.91
N SER A 284 2.21 -5.99 7.37
CA SER A 284 1.03 -5.56 6.63
C SER A 284 1.25 -5.50 5.13
N VAL A 285 0.20 -5.85 4.39
CA VAL A 285 0.15 -5.75 2.93
C VAL A 285 -1.00 -4.83 2.51
N PRO A 286 -0.87 -4.02 1.47
CA PRO A 286 -1.94 -3.10 1.06
C PRO A 286 -3.13 -3.81 0.42
N PHE A 287 -2.91 -5.02 -0.10
CA PHE A 287 -3.90 -5.84 -0.80
C PHE A 287 -3.54 -7.32 -0.63
N PHE A 288 -4.54 -8.15 -0.44
CA PHE A 288 -4.39 -9.60 -0.38
C PHE A 288 -5.45 -10.27 -1.25
N ALA A 289 -5.05 -11.29 -2.02
CA ALA A 289 -5.97 -12.12 -2.80
C ALA A 289 -5.79 -13.58 -2.41
N PHE A 290 -6.89 -14.32 -2.33
CA PHE A 290 -6.85 -15.75 -2.06
C PHE A 290 -7.97 -16.50 -2.78
N THR A 291 -7.80 -17.80 -2.91
CA THR A 291 -8.84 -18.70 -3.38
C THR A 291 -9.21 -19.69 -2.27
N VAL A 292 -10.48 -19.97 -2.14
CA VAL A 292 -11.02 -21.04 -1.31
C VAL A 292 -12.25 -21.63 -2.00
N GLY A 293 -12.31 -22.93 -2.11
CA GLY A 293 -13.29 -23.58 -2.98
C GLY A 293 -13.13 -23.14 -4.44
N ALA A 294 -14.24 -22.79 -5.09
CA ALA A 294 -14.24 -22.34 -6.49
C ALA A 294 -14.21 -20.79 -6.63
N ARG A 295 -14.10 -20.06 -5.52
CA ARG A 295 -14.20 -18.60 -5.54
C ARG A 295 -12.87 -17.93 -5.23
N GLU A 296 -12.67 -16.80 -5.87
CA GLU A 296 -11.58 -15.89 -5.61
C GLU A 296 -12.05 -14.77 -4.68
N HIS A 297 -11.21 -14.43 -3.72
CA HIS A 297 -11.47 -13.42 -2.70
C HIS A 297 -10.41 -12.34 -2.74
N TRP A 298 -10.84 -11.08 -2.64
CA TRP A 298 -9.99 -9.91 -2.57
C TRP A 298 -10.19 -9.19 -1.25
N VAL A 299 -9.10 -8.77 -0.66
CA VAL A 299 -9.10 -8.03 0.61
C VAL A 299 -8.30 -6.75 0.43
N SER A 300 -8.93 -5.62 0.66
CA SER A 300 -8.32 -4.30 0.79
C SER A 300 -9.08 -3.53 1.85
N HIS A 301 -8.43 -2.60 2.55
CA HIS A 301 -9.10 -1.94 3.66
C HIS A 301 -10.28 -1.07 3.22
N GLY A 302 -10.12 -0.26 2.15
CA GLY A 302 -11.16 0.66 1.67
C GLY A 302 -12.13 0.11 0.62
N GLY A 303 -11.89 -1.10 0.11
CA GLY A 303 -12.59 -1.66 -1.04
C GLY A 303 -12.11 -1.09 -2.39
N VAL A 304 -12.03 -1.94 -3.41
CA VAL A 304 -11.56 -1.57 -4.76
C VAL A 304 -12.75 -1.38 -5.67
N ILE A 305 -12.95 -0.18 -6.20
CA ILE A 305 -14.10 0.15 -7.06
C ILE A 305 -14.05 -0.55 -8.42
N PRO A 306 -15.21 -0.72 -9.11
CA PRO A 306 -15.31 -1.46 -10.36
C PRO A 306 -14.33 -1.01 -11.46
N ALA A 307 -14.17 0.29 -11.66
CA ALA A 307 -13.25 0.82 -12.66
C ALA A 307 -11.79 0.47 -12.38
N VAL A 308 -11.41 0.38 -11.09
CA VAL A 308 -10.07 -0.01 -10.68
C VAL A 308 -9.88 -1.52 -10.80
N LEU A 309 -10.93 -2.33 -10.56
CA LEU A 309 -10.87 -3.77 -10.80
C LEU A 309 -10.44 -4.10 -12.24
N ASP A 310 -11.01 -3.40 -13.22
CA ASP A 310 -10.65 -3.58 -14.63
C ASP A 310 -9.22 -3.10 -14.91
N ALA A 311 -8.86 -1.95 -14.34
CA ALA A 311 -7.55 -1.34 -14.56
C ALA A 311 -6.38 -2.15 -14.00
N VAL A 312 -6.58 -2.95 -12.95
CA VAL A 312 -5.49 -3.76 -12.34
C VAL A 312 -5.46 -5.21 -12.81
N THR A 313 -6.49 -5.69 -13.50
CA THR A 313 -6.54 -7.08 -13.96
C THR A 313 -5.69 -7.28 -15.22
N ALA A 314 -4.50 -7.82 -15.07
CA ALA A 314 -3.61 -8.14 -16.18
C ALA A 314 -4.04 -9.40 -16.95
N ALA A 315 -4.51 -10.39 -16.21
CA ALA A 315 -5.06 -11.67 -16.69
C ALA A 315 -5.86 -12.30 -15.54
N PRO A 316 -6.71 -13.30 -15.79
CA PRO A 316 -7.34 -14.06 -14.72
C PRO A 316 -6.31 -14.53 -13.69
N GLY A 317 -6.54 -14.25 -12.41
CA GLY A 317 -5.62 -14.58 -11.31
C GLY A 317 -4.29 -13.80 -11.30
N ARG A 318 -4.19 -12.66 -11.99
CA ARG A 318 -2.99 -11.80 -11.98
C ARG A 318 -3.37 -10.32 -11.91
N TYR A 319 -3.08 -9.70 -10.78
CA TYR A 319 -3.53 -8.33 -10.45
C TYR A 319 -2.36 -7.41 -10.18
N VAL A 320 -2.21 -6.36 -10.98
CA VAL A 320 -1.11 -5.38 -10.86
C VAL A 320 -1.48 -4.31 -9.81
N THR A 321 -1.85 -4.74 -8.63
CA THR A 321 -2.27 -3.87 -7.53
C THR A 321 -1.14 -3.01 -6.98
N GLY A 322 0.10 -3.40 -7.22
CA GLY A 322 1.27 -2.62 -6.81
C GLY A 322 1.39 -1.25 -7.50
N LEU A 323 0.62 -0.98 -8.57
CA LEU A 323 0.50 0.35 -9.16
C LEU A 323 -0.54 1.24 -8.47
N LEU A 324 -1.44 0.67 -7.67
CA LEU A 324 -2.42 1.47 -6.94
C LEU A 324 -1.76 2.22 -5.79
N ALA A 325 -2.18 3.46 -5.59
CA ALA A 325 -1.78 4.23 -4.42
C ALA A 325 -2.31 3.55 -3.14
N ASP A 326 -1.51 3.55 -2.08
CA ASP A 326 -1.94 3.03 -0.78
C ASP A 326 -3.23 3.72 -0.29
N GLU A 327 -3.39 5.02 -0.55
CA GLU A 327 -4.60 5.76 -0.19
C GLU A 327 -5.86 5.22 -0.89
N VAL A 328 -5.74 4.75 -2.15
CA VAL A 328 -6.87 4.14 -2.88
C VAL A 328 -7.27 2.81 -2.24
N LEU A 329 -6.30 2.00 -1.83
CA LEU A 329 -6.54 0.70 -1.21
C LEU A 329 -7.05 0.83 0.23
N CYS A 330 -6.54 1.83 0.98
CA CYS A 330 -6.89 2.01 2.39
C CYS A 330 -8.19 2.80 2.59
N ARG A 331 -8.50 3.77 1.73
CA ARG A 331 -9.69 4.63 1.90
C ARG A 331 -10.79 4.33 0.90
N GLY A 332 -10.46 3.63 -0.17
CA GLY A 332 -11.31 3.53 -1.34
C GLY A 332 -11.41 4.88 -2.07
N THR A 333 -12.21 4.94 -3.11
CA THR A 333 -12.47 6.19 -3.81
C THR A 333 -13.79 6.79 -3.33
N ASN A 334 -13.75 8.03 -2.89
CA ASN A 334 -14.95 8.82 -2.62
C ASN A 334 -15.40 9.46 -3.93
N ASN A 335 -16.53 9.03 -4.47
CA ASN A 335 -17.12 9.68 -5.63
C ASN A 335 -18.03 10.83 -5.15
N THR A 336 -17.44 12.02 -4.97
CA THR A 336 -18.15 13.22 -4.55
C THR A 336 -19.19 13.70 -5.57
N GLU A 337 -19.06 13.34 -6.84
CA GLU A 337 -20.02 13.73 -7.87
C GLU A 337 -21.39 13.06 -7.71
N ARG A 338 -21.44 11.87 -7.11
CA ARG A 338 -22.69 11.11 -6.92
C ARG A 338 -23.51 11.50 -5.69
N ALA A 339 -22.94 12.24 -4.76
CA ALA A 339 -23.70 12.85 -3.66
C ALA A 339 -24.80 13.79 -4.16
N LEU A 340 -24.67 14.29 -5.40
CA LEU A 340 -25.63 15.14 -6.04
C LEU A 340 -26.95 14.45 -6.43
N TYR A 341 -27.01 13.10 -6.44
CA TYR A 341 -28.20 12.34 -6.84
C TYR A 341 -29.06 11.81 -5.70
N GLY A 342 -28.85 12.31 -4.48
CA GLY A 342 -29.71 11.96 -3.32
C GLY A 342 -29.52 10.56 -2.74
N LYS A 343 -28.62 9.75 -3.29
CA LYS A 343 -28.17 8.50 -2.66
C LYS A 343 -26.93 8.75 -1.82
N THR A 344 -26.85 8.10 -0.67
CA THR A 344 -25.61 8.15 0.12
C THR A 344 -24.48 7.55 -0.70
N ASN A 345 -23.28 8.15 -0.68
CA ASN A 345 -22.12 7.69 -1.45
C ASN A 345 -21.79 6.22 -1.21
N TYR A 346 -22.11 5.69 -0.04
CA TYR A 346 -21.88 4.30 0.34
C TYR A 346 -22.86 3.32 -0.28
N GLN A 347 -24.14 3.67 -0.34
CA GLN A 347 -25.18 2.78 -0.88
C GLN A 347 -24.96 2.54 -2.37
N VAL A 348 -24.66 3.60 -3.13
CA VAL A 348 -24.34 3.49 -4.56
C VAL A 348 -23.04 2.70 -4.78
N PHE A 349 -22.03 2.91 -3.95
CA PHE A 349 -20.80 2.17 -4.03
C PHE A 349 -21.02 0.67 -3.76
N ALA A 350 -21.78 0.32 -2.73
CA ALA A 350 -22.06 -1.06 -2.37
C ALA A 350 -22.77 -1.81 -3.49
N ASP A 351 -23.88 -1.27 -4.00
CA ASP A 351 -24.68 -1.90 -5.05
C ASP A 351 -23.88 -2.12 -6.35
N GLU A 352 -23.10 -1.10 -6.76
CA GLU A 352 -22.27 -1.19 -7.96
C GLU A 352 -21.09 -2.14 -7.79
N LEU A 353 -20.44 -2.10 -6.62
CA LEU A 353 -19.33 -2.97 -6.32
C LEU A 353 -19.78 -4.42 -6.23
N ASP A 354 -20.89 -4.68 -5.54
CA ASP A 354 -21.46 -6.03 -5.40
C ASP A 354 -21.76 -6.62 -6.79
N THR A 355 -22.48 -5.87 -7.62
CA THR A 355 -22.78 -6.27 -9.01
C THR A 355 -21.50 -6.52 -9.83
N ALA A 356 -20.50 -5.67 -9.70
CA ALA A 356 -19.26 -5.80 -10.47
C ALA A 356 -18.43 -6.99 -10.01
N CYS A 357 -18.37 -7.26 -8.72
CA CYS A 357 -17.68 -8.41 -8.15
C CYS A 357 -18.41 -9.72 -8.50
N ALA A 358 -19.73 -9.75 -8.38
CA ALA A 358 -20.56 -10.92 -8.75
C ALA A 358 -20.35 -11.33 -10.20
N ARG A 359 -20.37 -10.38 -11.14
CA ARG A 359 -20.12 -10.64 -12.57
C ARG A 359 -18.74 -11.24 -12.86
N ARG A 360 -17.75 -10.99 -11.99
CA ARG A 360 -16.38 -11.50 -12.12
C ARG A 360 -16.13 -12.77 -11.33
N GLY A 361 -17.10 -13.24 -10.56
CA GLY A 361 -16.95 -14.38 -9.66
C GLY A 361 -16.00 -14.12 -8.48
N ILE A 362 -15.78 -12.85 -8.12
CA ILE A 362 -14.88 -12.41 -7.04
C ILE A 362 -15.72 -12.03 -5.84
N VAL A 363 -15.27 -12.38 -4.63
CA VAL A 363 -15.83 -11.86 -3.37
C VAL A 363 -14.86 -10.85 -2.78
N GLN A 364 -15.31 -9.63 -2.51
CA GLN A 364 -14.46 -8.58 -1.96
C GLN A 364 -14.76 -8.31 -0.49
N TRP A 365 -13.70 -8.27 0.33
CA TRP A 365 -13.73 -8.02 1.77
C TRP A 365 -13.04 -6.70 2.08
N PHE A 366 -13.66 -5.88 2.93
CA PHE A 366 -13.11 -4.58 3.31
C PHE A 366 -13.64 -4.10 4.66
N GLY A 367 -12.89 -3.19 5.29
CA GLY A 367 -13.25 -2.41 6.47
C GLY A 367 -13.60 -0.97 6.14
N HIS A 368 -13.09 -0.01 6.93
CA HIS A 368 -13.13 1.44 6.72
C HIS A 368 -14.53 2.07 6.61
N ARG A 369 -15.53 1.33 6.16
CA ARG A 369 -16.87 1.83 5.84
C ARG A 369 -17.86 1.33 6.86
N HIS A 370 -18.24 2.20 7.81
CA HIS A 370 -19.11 1.87 8.92
C HIS A 370 -20.43 1.23 8.45
N GLU A 371 -20.78 0.09 9.06
CA GLU A 371 -22.03 -0.63 8.79
C GLU A 371 -23.27 0.26 8.99
N LYS A 372 -23.23 1.18 9.96
CA LYS A 372 -24.31 2.17 10.19
C LYS A 372 -24.57 3.11 9.02
N ARG A 373 -23.55 3.37 8.20
CA ARG A 373 -23.69 4.15 6.96
C ARG A 373 -24.29 3.32 5.82
N MET A 374 -24.36 2.01 6.00
CA MET A 374 -24.99 1.06 5.10
C MET A 374 -26.38 0.64 5.60
N GLU A 375 -27.02 1.48 6.44
CA GLU A 375 -28.43 1.35 6.88
C GLU A 375 -28.79 -0.01 7.51
N GLY A 376 -27.89 -0.55 8.33
CA GLY A 376 -28.12 -1.80 9.07
C GLY A 376 -27.93 -3.08 8.24
N MET A 377 -27.33 -2.97 7.07
CA MET A 377 -26.98 -4.14 6.27
C MET A 377 -25.95 -5.02 6.99
N SER A 378 -26.14 -6.32 6.90
CA SER A 378 -25.15 -7.30 7.33
C SER A 378 -24.08 -7.51 6.27
N PRO A 379 -22.82 -7.86 6.63
CA PRO A 379 -21.85 -8.33 5.63
C PRO A 379 -22.37 -9.47 4.76
N LEU A 380 -23.37 -10.18 5.22
CA LEU A 380 -23.95 -11.34 4.52
C LEU A 380 -25.14 -11.00 3.64
N ASP A 381 -25.60 -9.75 3.63
CA ASP A 381 -26.74 -9.30 2.80
C ASP A 381 -26.36 -9.09 1.33
N PHE A 382 -25.07 -9.08 1.02
CA PHE A 382 -24.55 -8.89 -0.33
C PHE A 382 -24.17 -10.22 -0.99
N GLU A 383 -24.22 -10.27 -2.31
CA GLU A 383 -23.83 -11.45 -3.09
C GLU A 383 -22.31 -11.64 -3.11
N ALA A 384 -21.56 -10.56 -3.38
CA ALA A 384 -20.14 -10.60 -3.69
C ALA A 384 -19.27 -9.58 -2.94
N ILE A 385 -19.83 -8.82 -1.99
CA ILE A 385 -19.04 -7.96 -1.10
C ILE A 385 -19.30 -8.30 0.37
N ARG A 386 -18.33 -7.99 1.21
CA ARG A 386 -18.37 -8.27 2.66
C ARG A 386 -17.77 -7.09 3.41
N PRO A 387 -18.54 -6.04 3.72
CA PRO A 387 -18.12 -4.95 4.59
C PRO A 387 -18.06 -5.43 6.05
N LEU A 388 -16.91 -5.31 6.69
CA LEU A 388 -16.68 -5.83 8.05
C LEU A 388 -16.58 -4.74 9.12
N GLU A 389 -16.53 -3.46 8.73
CA GLU A 389 -16.48 -2.35 9.68
C GLU A 389 -17.83 -2.19 10.40
N SER A 390 -17.82 -2.25 11.72
CA SER A 390 -19.03 -2.18 12.55
C SER A 390 -18.88 -1.28 13.79
N GLY A 391 -17.86 -0.41 13.80
CA GLY A 391 -17.70 0.68 14.77
C GLY A 391 -17.39 0.18 16.18
N VAL A 392 -16.47 -0.75 16.31
CA VAL A 392 -16.07 -1.31 17.62
C VAL A 392 -15.58 -0.25 18.60
N GLU A 393 -15.02 0.86 18.10
CA GLU A 393 -14.57 1.98 18.91
C GLU A 393 -15.71 2.81 19.52
N HIS A 394 -16.95 2.53 19.17
CA HIS A 394 -18.12 3.27 19.63
C HIS A 394 -19.09 2.42 20.47
N ARG A 395 -19.79 3.10 21.36
CA ARG A 395 -20.86 2.49 22.15
C ARG A 395 -21.93 1.85 21.25
N GLY A 396 -22.17 0.56 21.43
CA GLY A 396 -23.13 -0.22 20.66
C GLY A 396 -22.62 -0.64 19.28
N GLY A 397 -21.34 -0.48 19.02
CA GLY A 397 -20.65 -1.13 17.90
C GLY A 397 -20.24 -2.57 18.23
N PHE A 398 -19.57 -3.20 17.27
CA PHE A 398 -19.11 -4.58 17.39
C PHE A 398 -17.74 -4.73 16.74
N LEU A 399 -16.93 -5.68 17.24
CA LEU A 399 -15.87 -6.27 16.43
C LEU A 399 -16.48 -7.43 15.65
N THR A 400 -16.45 -7.34 14.34
CA THR A 400 -17.10 -8.31 13.45
C THR A 400 -16.07 -9.21 12.77
N ALA A 401 -16.36 -10.50 12.72
CA ALA A 401 -15.62 -11.45 11.89
C ALA A 401 -16.57 -12.40 11.15
N VAL A 402 -16.11 -12.86 10.00
CA VAL A 402 -16.79 -13.93 9.24
C VAL A 402 -15.83 -15.12 9.13
N MET A 403 -16.33 -16.29 9.44
CA MET A 403 -15.59 -17.54 9.30
C MET A 403 -16.10 -18.31 8.09
N LEU A 404 -15.16 -18.67 7.20
CA LEU A 404 -15.41 -19.53 6.06
C LEU A 404 -14.84 -20.92 6.31
N SER A 405 -15.51 -21.94 5.81
CA SER A 405 -14.95 -23.29 5.69
C SER A 405 -13.94 -23.40 4.52
N ASN A 406 -13.25 -24.52 4.44
CA ASN A 406 -12.29 -24.80 3.36
C ASN A 406 -12.90 -24.90 1.96
N ASN A 407 -14.22 -24.97 1.84
CA ASN A 407 -14.92 -24.92 0.54
C ASN A 407 -15.45 -23.51 0.21
N GLY A 408 -15.15 -22.52 1.04
CA GLY A 408 -15.58 -21.14 0.86
C GLY A 408 -17.00 -20.81 1.31
N ALA A 409 -17.71 -21.76 1.92
CA ALA A 409 -19.03 -21.48 2.51
C ALA A 409 -18.88 -20.66 3.80
N VAL A 410 -19.77 -19.69 3.99
CA VAL A 410 -19.85 -18.96 5.26
C VAL A 410 -20.40 -19.90 6.33
N GLU A 411 -19.58 -20.17 7.35
CA GLU A 411 -20.00 -20.98 8.50
C GLU A 411 -20.63 -20.13 9.59
N THR A 412 -20.02 -18.99 9.90
CA THR A 412 -20.42 -18.20 11.06
C THR A 412 -20.09 -16.72 10.87
N LEU A 413 -21.03 -15.87 11.27
CA LEU A 413 -20.81 -14.45 11.56
C LEU A 413 -20.59 -14.29 13.06
N ILE A 414 -19.42 -13.81 13.46
CA ILE A 414 -19.06 -13.57 14.85
C ILE A 414 -19.12 -12.07 15.10
N ARG A 415 -19.83 -11.68 16.16
CA ARG A 415 -19.86 -10.30 16.66
C ARG A 415 -19.53 -10.27 18.15
N VAL A 416 -18.58 -9.42 18.51
CA VAL A 416 -18.23 -9.13 19.89
C VAL A 416 -18.67 -7.70 20.17
N PRO A 417 -19.58 -7.48 21.13
CA PRO A 417 -20.05 -6.14 21.46
C PRO A 417 -18.88 -5.26 21.96
N SER A 418 -18.86 -4.01 21.52
CA SER A 418 -17.94 -3.02 22.03
C SER A 418 -18.16 -2.72 23.50
N THR A 419 -17.08 -2.68 24.26
CA THR A 419 -17.07 -2.18 25.66
C THR A 419 -16.91 -0.66 25.72
N SER A 420 -16.71 0.01 24.59
CA SER A 420 -16.53 1.45 24.50
C SER A 420 -17.73 2.24 25.02
N THR A 421 -17.44 3.32 25.76
CA THR A 421 -18.42 4.31 26.22
C THR A 421 -18.55 5.50 25.26
N VAL A 422 -17.67 5.57 24.24
CA VAL A 422 -17.64 6.69 23.29
C VAL A 422 -18.88 6.67 22.41
N LYS A 423 -19.58 7.79 22.34
CA LYS A 423 -20.77 7.92 21.50
C LYS A 423 -20.34 7.94 20.02
N PRO A 424 -21.10 7.26 19.13
CA PRO A 424 -20.85 7.34 17.69
C PRO A 424 -20.94 8.79 17.21
N PHE A 425 -20.12 9.13 16.23
CA PHE A 425 -20.28 10.40 15.52
C PHE A 425 -21.68 10.45 14.88
N ARG A 426 -22.39 11.56 15.12
CA ARG A 426 -23.72 11.80 14.49
C ARG A 426 -23.56 12.24 13.06
#